data_f9a1f70ffc63b1af0df44bfc2a59b2f5
#
_entry.id   f9a1f70ffc63b1af0df44bfc2a59b2f5
#
_cell.length_a   1.000
_cell.length_b   1.000
_cell.length_c   1.000
_cell.angle_alpha   90.00
_cell.angle_beta   90.00
_cell.angle_gamma   90.00
#
_symmetry.space_group_name_H-M   'P 1'
#
loop_
_entity.id
_entity.type
_entity.pdbx_description
1 polymer ?
#
loop_
_entity_poly.entity_id
_entity_poly.type
_entity_poly.pdbx_seq_one_letter_code
_entity_poly.pdbx_strand_id
1 'polypeptide(L)'
;VGTIRYSIFEGRPHISMIEVLEDYRRQGIATQMLRYLQGQYPNEEIVWGYLTEDGSALYQAVVDEQPNPDYLRVQNDLEDITREFDAYVRRLDGGAILSPQEAADMDDLEDTQYRLEKELEELRPIRAFVRMGDGTAAEAPAVMDEATPTDLAPLREPPAAPQVATHNFRFSEDYDLYPSGAKTKYKNNVMAIKLLKQIELEKRTATPEEQIILARYVGWGGLANAFSSTASGWENEYQELKSLLTDVEYKAAMNSTITAYYTEPDLIRHIYRALERFGFEGGPDRKILDPGMGTGNFYSVLPEQFQGSKLFGVELDSITGRIAKQLYPDADISITGYEATKFEDNSFDVILGNIPFNSVK
;
A
#
# COMPACT_ATOMS: atom_id res chain seq x y z
N VAL A 1 -14.23 -17.80 20.33
CA VAL A 1 -13.96 -17.18 21.61
C VAL A 1 -14.80 -15.90 21.77
N GLY A 2 -14.92 -15.07 20.76
CA GLY A 2 -15.78 -13.89 20.74
C GLY A 2 -16.20 -13.51 19.34
N THR A 3 -17.28 -12.73 19.24
CA THR A 3 -17.85 -12.22 17.98
C THR A 3 -18.23 -10.76 18.16
N ILE A 4 -17.88 -9.92 17.16
CA ILE A 4 -18.40 -8.58 17.02
C ILE A 4 -19.21 -8.51 15.74
N ARG A 5 -20.44 -7.97 15.82
CA ARG A 5 -21.28 -7.68 14.64
C ARG A 5 -21.46 -6.19 14.52
N TYR A 6 -21.26 -5.67 13.34
CA TYR A 6 -21.43 -4.26 13.05
C TYR A 6 -21.93 -4.07 11.62
N SER A 7 -22.46 -2.90 11.34
CA SER A 7 -22.83 -2.45 10.00
C SER A 7 -22.21 -1.08 9.74
N ILE A 8 -21.99 -0.73 8.49
CA ILE A 8 -21.52 0.61 8.12
C ILE A 8 -22.73 1.45 7.75
N PHE A 9 -22.91 2.58 8.43
CA PHE A 9 -23.93 3.57 8.12
C PHE A 9 -23.27 4.96 8.06
N GLU A 10 -23.46 5.67 6.96
CA GLU A 10 -22.84 6.99 6.70
C GLU A 10 -21.30 6.97 6.88
N GLY A 11 -20.64 5.86 6.49
CA GLY A 11 -19.18 5.67 6.60
C GLY A 11 -18.73 5.24 8.00
N ARG A 12 -19.58 5.22 9.02
CA ARG A 12 -19.22 4.88 10.40
C ARG A 12 -19.61 3.45 10.76
N PRO A 13 -18.77 2.72 11.50
CA PRO A 13 -19.13 1.41 12.02
C PRO A 13 -20.11 1.51 13.18
N HIS A 14 -21.27 0.88 13.03
CA HIS A 14 -22.32 0.78 14.03
C HIS A 14 -22.31 -0.62 14.63
N ILE A 15 -21.91 -0.77 15.88
CA ILE A 15 -21.87 -2.06 16.57
C ILE A 15 -23.29 -2.44 16.97
N SER A 16 -23.72 -3.60 16.49
CA SER A 16 -25.00 -4.21 16.88
C SER A 16 -24.85 -5.25 17.98
N MET A 17 -23.70 -5.90 18.09
CA MET A 17 -23.45 -6.93 19.09
C MET A 17 -21.96 -7.13 19.33
N ILE A 18 -21.58 -7.31 20.60
CA ILE A 18 -20.30 -7.89 21.02
C ILE A 18 -20.63 -9.04 21.96
N GLU A 19 -20.13 -10.23 21.64
CA GLU A 19 -20.33 -11.42 22.45
C GLU A 19 -18.97 -12.10 22.69
N VAL A 20 -18.71 -12.46 23.94
CA VAL A 20 -17.55 -13.27 24.34
C VAL A 20 -18.08 -14.47 25.12
N LEU A 21 -17.66 -15.68 24.75
CA LEU A 21 -18.00 -16.90 25.44
C LEU A 21 -17.67 -16.78 26.93
N GLU A 22 -18.54 -17.31 27.81
CA GLU A 22 -18.51 -17.10 29.25
C GLU A 22 -17.14 -17.43 29.87
N ASP A 23 -16.52 -18.55 29.48
CA ASP A 23 -15.21 -19.00 29.95
C ASP A 23 -14.04 -18.07 29.55
N TYR A 24 -14.27 -17.15 28.62
CA TYR A 24 -13.27 -16.23 28.09
C TYR A 24 -13.55 -14.76 28.38
N ARG A 25 -14.60 -14.48 29.16
CA ARG A 25 -14.93 -13.11 29.59
C ARG A 25 -13.88 -12.52 30.52
N ARG A 26 -13.78 -11.21 30.54
CA ARG A 26 -12.85 -10.43 31.39
C ARG A 26 -11.36 -10.69 31.12
N GLN A 27 -11.02 -11.22 29.96
CA GLN A 27 -9.63 -11.43 29.48
C GLN A 27 -9.22 -10.41 28.42
N GLY A 28 -9.92 -9.28 28.31
CA GLY A 28 -9.61 -8.23 27.35
C GLY A 28 -10.05 -8.51 25.90
N ILE A 29 -10.70 -9.64 25.60
CA ILE A 29 -11.04 -10.06 24.23
C ILE A 29 -11.98 -9.05 23.56
N ALA A 30 -13.01 -8.56 24.26
CA ALA A 30 -13.91 -7.55 23.71
C ALA A 30 -13.18 -6.24 23.37
N THR A 31 -12.25 -5.80 24.21
CA THR A 31 -11.39 -4.64 23.98
C THR A 31 -10.49 -4.85 22.76
N GLN A 32 -9.89 -6.05 22.60
CA GLN A 32 -9.11 -6.38 21.41
C GLN A 32 -9.94 -6.36 20.12
N MET A 33 -11.16 -6.88 20.16
CA MET A 33 -12.07 -6.82 19.00
C MET A 33 -12.44 -5.37 18.64
N LEU A 34 -12.62 -4.49 19.63
CA LEU A 34 -12.86 -3.08 19.40
C LEU A 34 -11.66 -2.37 18.81
N ARG A 35 -10.45 -2.66 19.31
CA ARG A 35 -9.21 -2.13 18.75
C ARG A 35 -9.00 -2.59 17.30
N TYR A 36 -9.29 -3.86 17.01
CA TYR A 36 -9.26 -4.36 15.64
C TYR A 36 -10.26 -3.61 14.74
N LEU A 37 -11.51 -3.41 15.20
CA LEU A 37 -12.50 -2.65 14.44
C LEU A 37 -12.05 -1.19 14.23
N GLN A 38 -11.47 -0.57 15.24
CA GLN A 38 -10.91 0.78 15.14
C GLN A 38 -9.76 0.85 14.11
N GLY A 39 -8.88 -0.15 14.08
CA GLY A 39 -7.80 -0.25 13.08
C GLY A 39 -8.32 -0.33 11.65
N GLN A 40 -9.49 -0.95 11.43
CA GLN A 40 -10.16 -0.96 10.12
C GLN A 40 -10.79 0.39 9.74
N TYR A 41 -11.12 1.22 10.74
CA TYR A 41 -11.78 2.53 10.55
C TYR A 41 -11.08 3.62 11.38
N PRO A 42 -9.80 3.94 11.07
CA PRO A 42 -8.94 4.72 11.95
C PRO A 42 -9.39 6.18 12.12
N ASN A 43 -10.16 6.70 11.17
CA ASN A 43 -10.63 8.10 11.17
C ASN A 43 -12.10 8.25 11.57
N GLU A 44 -12.79 7.14 11.79
CA GLU A 44 -14.22 7.14 12.05
C GLU A 44 -14.53 6.89 13.52
N GLU A 45 -15.59 7.50 13.99
CA GLU A 45 -16.16 7.22 15.31
C GLU A 45 -16.95 5.91 15.26
N ILE A 46 -16.69 5.01 16.21
CA ILE A 46 -17.47 3.77 16.34
C ILE A 46 -18.76 4.09 17.12
N VAL A 47 -19.90 3.81 16.49
CA VAL A 47 -21.22 4.05 17.10
C VAL A 47 -21.70 2.79 17.81
N TRP A 48 -22.09 2.92 19.06
CA TRP A 48 -22.67 1.84 19.84
C TRP A 48 -24.20 1.89 19.76
N GLY A 49 -24.81 0.73 19.60
CA GLY A 49 -26.25 0.55 19.72
C GLY A 49 -26.70 0.48 21.19
N TYR A 50 -27.80 -0.24 21.43
CA TYR A 50 -28.26 -0.49 22.80
C TYR A 50 -27.28 -1.35 23.58
N LEU A 51 -26.92 -0.93 24.78
CA LEU A 51 -25.97 -1.61 25.64
C LEU A 51 -26.72 -2.47 26.68
N THR A 52 -26.29 -3.71 26.82
CA THR A 52 -26.56 -4.54 27.99
C THR A 52 -25.79 -3.98 29.20
N GLU A 53 -26.03 -4.50 30.40
CA GLU A 53 -25.30 -4.10 31.62
C GLU A 53 -23.76 -4.35 31.42
N ASP A 54 -23.40 -5.53 30.94
CA ASP A 54 -22.00 -5.84 30.60
C ASP A 54 -21.43 -4.97 29.47
N GLY A 55 -22.27 -4.64 28.48
CA GLY A 55 -21.89 -3.74 27.39
C GLY A 55 -21.68 -2.31 27.86
N SER A 56 -22.47 -1.84 28.82
CA SER A 56 -22.30 -0.53 29.45
C SER A 56 -20.99 -0.45 30.23
N ALA A 57 -20.66 -1.50 30.97
CA ALA A 57 -19.41 -1.58 31.71
C ALA A 57 -18.18 -1.60 30.75
N LEU A 58 -18.28 -2.31 29.62
CA LEU A 58 -17.23 -2.32 28.58
C LEU A 58 -17.09 -0.93 27.94
N TYR A 59 -18.21 -0.30 27.58
CA TYR A 59 -18.23 1.06 27.03
C TYR A 59 -17.52 2.04 27.96
N GLN A 60 -17.89 2.03 29.24
CA GLN A 60 -17.32 2.93 30.24
C GLN A 60 -15.82 2.68 30.42
N ALA A 61 -15.39 1.41 30.48
CA ALA A 61 -14.00 1.06 30.62
C ALA A 61 -13.15 1.54 29.43
N VAL A 62 -13.73 1.56 28.22
CA VAL A 62 -13.04 2.01 27.00
C VAL A 62 -13.01 3.53 26.89
N VAL A 63 -14.10 4.22 27.27
CA VAL A 63 -14.17 5.70 27.23
C VAL A 63 -13.32 6.33 28.33
N ASP A 64 -13.23 5.70 29.49
CA ASP A 64 -12.43 6.16 30.64
C ASP A 64 -10.95 5.73 30.55
N GLU A 65 -10.57 4.99 29.49
CA GLU A 65 -9.17 4.55 29.30
C GLU A 65 -8.28 5.78 29.16
N GLN A 66 -7.50 6.08 30.20
CA GLN A 66 -6.46 7.11 30.13
C GLN A 66 -5.47 6.73 29.03
N PRO A 67 -4.90 7.69 28.28
CA PRO A 67 -3.88 7.40 27.31
C PRO A 67 -2.80 6.53 27.95
N ASN A 68 -2.55 5.35 27.36
CA ASN A 68 -1.50 4.46 27.82
C ASN A 68 -0.18 5.26 27.95
N PRO A 69 0.50 5.27 29.12
CA PRO A 69 1.79 5.96 29.25
C PRO A 69 2.78 5.56 28.16
N ASP A 70 2.76 4.30 27.72
CA ASP A 70 3.59 3.83 26.62
C ASP A 70 3.20 4.47 25.29
N TYR A 71 1.93 4.72 25.03
CA TYR A 71 1.49 5.48 23.84
C TYR A 71 2.10 6.88 23.78
N LEU A 72 2.05 7.60 24.90
CA LEU A 72 2.64 8.96 24.97
C LEU A 72 4.16 8.93 24.84
N ARG A 73 4.82 7.90 25.40
CA ARG A 73 6.26 7.73 25.24
C ARG A 73 6.63 7.49 23.78
N VAL A 74 5.98 6.53 23.13
CA VAL A 74 6.24 6.17 21.72
C VAL A 74 5.91 7.34 20.81
N GLN A 75 4.85 8.10 21.10
CA GLN A 75 4.52 9.31 20.36
C GLN A 75 5.63 10.36 20.44
N ASN A 76 6.18 10.62 21.62
CA ASN A 76 7.28 11.57 21.80
C ASN A 76 8.56 11.07 21.10
N ASP A 77 8.88 9.78 21.23
CA ASP A 77 10.04 9.18 20.56
C ASP A 77 9.90 9.29 19.03
N LEU A 78 8.69 9.09 18.49
CA LEU A 78 8.40 9.26 17.07
C LEU A 78 8.56 10.70 16.60
N GLU A 79 8.10 11.68 17.41
CA GLU A 79 8.26 13.11 17.09
C GLU A 79 9.74 13.52 17.06
N ASP A 80 10.56 12.98 17.96
CA ASP A 80 12.00 13.26 18.00
C ASP A 80 12.72 12.64 16.81
N ILE A 81 12.46 11.39 16.49
CA ILE A 81 13.02 10.69 15.32
C ILE A 81 12.60 11.37 14.01
N THR A 82 11.33 11.75 13.87
CA THR A 82 10.83 12.47 12.70
C THR A 82 11.55 13.81 12.53
N ARG A 83 11.78 14.55 13.62
CA ARG A 83 12.50 15.83 13.57
C ARG A 83 13.95 15.66 13.11
N GLU A 84 14.59 14.58 13.56
CA GLU A 84 15.97 14.25 13.18
C GLU A 84 16.07 13.84 11.71
N PHE A 85 15.16 12.98 11.26
CA PHE A 85 15.02 12.59 9.86
C PHE A 85 14.77 13.80 8.94
N ASP A 86 13.82 14.67 9.28
CA ASP A 86 13.53 15.90 8.56
C ASP A 86 14.73 16.87 8.47
N ALA A 87 15.66 16.81 9.41
CA ALA A 87 16.88 17.61 9.33
C ALA A 87 17.79 17.14 8.20
N TYR A 88 17.89 15.82 7.95
CA TYR A 88 18.59 15.28 6.79
C TYR A 88 17.87 15.62 5.48
N VAL A 89 16.56 15.47 5.44
CA VAL A 89 15.76 15.83 4.25
C VAL A 89 15.96 17.29 3.87
N ARG A 90 15.86 18.21 4.83
CA ARG A 90 16.10 19.66 4.57
C ARG A 90 17.51 19.97 4.07
N ARG A 91 18.52 19.20 4.51
CA ARG A 91 19.91 19.37 4.01
C ARG A 91 20.02 18.89 2.56
N LEU A 92 19.37 17.78 2.22
CA LEU A 92 19.32 17.27 0.84
C LEU A 92 18.59 18.24 -0.08
N ASP A 93 17.44 18.78 0.35
CA ASP A 93 16.67 19.80 -0.38
C ASP A 93 17.50 21.09 -0.60
N GLY A 94 18.38 21.40 0.35
CA GLY A 94 19.35 22.51 0.24
C GLY A 94 20.53 22.20 -0.69
N GLY A 95 20.59 21.04 -1.33
CA GLY A 95 21.64 20.62 -2.25
C GLY A 95 22.89 20.04 -1.56
N ALA A 96 22.82 19.70 -0.27
CA ALA A 96 23.91 19.02 0.41
C ALA A 96 24.01 17.54 -0.06
N ILE A 97 25.24 17.04 -0.15
CA ILE A 97 25.51 15.63 -0.37
C ILE A 97 25.83 15.02 1.00
N LEU A 98 25.08 13.99 1.39
CA LEU A 98 25.37 13.26 2.62
C LEU A 98 26.60 12.39 2.44
N SER A 99 27.42 12.28 3.49
CA SER A 99 28.46 11.27 3.56
C SER A 99 27.85 9.87 3.64
N PRO A 100 28.57 8.79 3.32
CA PRO A 100 28.06 7.42 3.46
C PRO A 100 27.57 7.10 4.88
N GLN A 101 28.20 7.68 5.92
CA GLN A 101 27.75 7.49 7.30
C GLN A 101 26.42 8.21 7.55
N GLU A 102 26.30 9.47 7.13
CA GLU A 102 25.05 10.25 7.28
C GLU A 102 23.88 9.63 6.51
N ALA A 103 24.13 9.01 5.36
CA ALA A 103 23.12 8.27 4.63
C ALA A 103 22.66 7.02 5.39
N ALA A 104 23.60 6.28 6.01
CA ALA A 104 23.27 5.16 6.86
C ALA A 104 22.50 5.57 8.12
N ASP A 105 22.90 6.67 8.75
CA ASP A 105 22.18 7.24 9.92
C ASP A 105 20.74 7.65 9.54
N MET A 106 20.54 8.20 8.36
CA MET A 106 19.21 8.56 7.85
C MET A 106 18.34 7.31 7.58
N ASP A 107 18.91 6.24 7.02
CA ASP A 107 18.21 4.96 6.83
C ASP A 107 17.82 4.32 8.18
N ASP A 108 18.70 4.37 9.19
CA ASP A 108 18.41 3.86 10.55
C ASP A 108 17.30 4.67 11.24
N LEU A 109 17.22 5.99 10.98
CA LEU A 109 16.13 6.83 11.46
C LEU A 109 14.80 6.48 10.78
N GLU A 110 14.79 6.24 9.47
CA GLU A 110 13.59 5.80 8.74
C GLU A 110 13.07 4.46 9.28
N ASP A 111 13.95 3.47 9.48
CA ASP A 111 13.58 2.18 10.04
C ASP A 111 13.06 2.29 11.49
N THR A 112 13.63 3.21 12.27
CA THR A 112 13.19 3.47 13.65
C THR A 112 11.83 4.17 13.65
N GLN A 113 11.61 5.15 12.78
CA GLN A 113 10.33 5.84 12.61
C GLN A 113 9.22 4.84 12.30
N TYR A 114 9.43 3.96 11.32
CA TYR A 114 8.45 2.93 10.97
C TYR A 114 8.09 1.99 12.12
N ARG A 115 9.12 1.55 12.87
CA ARG A 115 8.88 0.67 14.03
C ARG A 115 8.06 1.38 15.09
N LEU A 116 8.35 2.66 15.37
CA LEU A 116 7.61 3.46 16.34
C LEU A 116 6.18 3.74 15.86
N GLU A 117 5.96 3.98 14.57
CA GLU A 117 4.63 4.15 13.98
C GLU A 117 3.77 2.90 14.19
N LYS A 118 4.33 1.70 13.95
CA LYS A 118 3.62 0.43 14.21
C LYS A 118 3.34 0.23 15.70
N GLU A 119 4.31 0.48 16.57
CA GLU A 119 4.12 0.39 18.01
C GLU A 119 3.05 1.38 18.49
N LEU A 120 3.01 2.58 17.92
CA LEU A 120 2.02 3.60 18.22
C LEU A 120 0.61 3.16 17.78
N GLU A 121 0.49 2.50 16.63
CA GLU A 121 -0.79 1.97 16.13
C GLU A 121 -1.32 0.87 17.05
N GLU A 122 -0.46 -0.03 17.53
CA GLU A 122 -0.83 -1.07 18.49
C GLU A 122 -1.24 -0.52 19.87
N LEU A 123 -0.62 0.58 20.29
CA LEU A 123 -0.87 1.23 21.58
C LEU A 123 -1.98 2.29 21.52
N ARG A 124 -2.53 2.57 20.33
CA ARG A 124 -3.48 3.66 20.10
C ARG A 124 -4.69 3.54 21.01
N PRO A 125 -5.04 4.59 21.76
CA PRO A 125 -6.24 4.60 22.56
C PRO A 125 -7.47 4.47 21.68
N ILE A 126 -8.46 3.71 22.14
CA ILE A 126 -9.74 3.58 21.43
C ILE A 126 -10.41 4.96 21.44
N ARG A 127 -10.68 5.55 20.27
CA ARG A 127 -11.29 6.88 20.16
C ARG A 127 -12.72 6.88 20.67
N ALA A 128 -13.17 8.06 21.12
CA ALA A 128 -14.48 8.27 21.72
C ALA A 128 -15.63 7.67 20.88
N PHE A 129 -16.43 6.86 21.53
CA PHE A 129 -17.61 6.26 20.97
C PHE A 129 -18.81 7.21 21.17
N VAL A 130 -19.62 7.38 20.15
CA VAL A 130 -20.90 8.12 20.28
C VAL A 130 -21.99 7.12 20.61
N ARG A 131 -22.64 7.30 21.77
CA ARG A 131 -23.87 6.56 22.11
C ARG A 131 -25.03 7.16 21.35
N MET A 132 -25.80 6.34 20.62
CA MET A 132 -27.11 6.81 20.13
C MET A 132 -28.00 7.18 21.32
N GLY A 133 -28.48 8.42 21.34
CA GLY A 133 -29.35 8.92 22.40
C GLY A 133 -30.63 8.08 22.55
N ASP A 134 -31.25 8.14 23.72
CA ASP A 134 -32.53 7.47 24.10
C ASP A 134 -33.72 7.90 23.22
N GLY A 135 -33.59 7.78 21.90
CA GLY A 135 -34.65 8.01 20.93
C GLY A 135 -35.33 6.69 20.59
N THR A 136 -36.64 6.65 20.85
CA THR A 136 -37.59 5.57 20.53
C THR A 136 -37.19 4.75 19.30
N ALA A 137 -37.24 3.42 19.47
CA ALA A 137 -36.94 2.42 18.46
C ALA A 137 -37.50 2.78 17.07
N ALA A 138 -36.61 3.10 16.14
CA ALA A 138 -36.88 2.93 14.73
C ALA A 138 -36.68 1.45 14.44
N GLU A 139 -37.70 0.78 13.94
CA GLU A 139 -37.68 -0.62 13.56
C GLU A 139 -36.47 -0.91 12.68
N ALA A 140 -35.67 -1.87 13.13
CA ALA A 140 -34.59 -2.42 12.34
C ALA A 140 -35.19 -3.04 11.07
N PRO A 141 -34.54 -2.85 9.88
CA PRO A 141 -34.96 -3.58 8.69
C PRO A 141 -34.81 -5.08 8.94
N ALA A 142 -35.82 -5.84 8.52
CA ALA A 142 -36.01 -7.25 8.76
C ALA A 142 -34.74 -8.06 8.47
N VAL A 143 -34.37 -8.88 9.43
CA VAL A 143 -33.32 -9.90 9.35
C VAL A 143 -33.66 -10.84 8.20
N MET A 144 -32.82 -10.94 7.20
CA MET A 144 -32.88 -12.02 6.22
C MET A 144 -32.42 -13.31 6.90
N ASP A 145 -33.17 -14.36 6.66
CA ASP A 145 -33.20 -15.66 7.28
C ASP A 145 -31.84 -16.34 7.47
N GLU A 146 -31.77 -17.07 8.57
CA GLU A 146 -30.76 -18.04 8.95
C GLU A 146 -30.48 -19.06 7.83
N ALA A 147 -29.24 -19.10 7.37
CA ALA A 147 -28.73 -20.25 6.64
C ALA A 147 -28.38 -21.35 7.66
N THR A 148 -29.16 -22.42 7.67
CA THR A 148 -28.89 -23.67 8.40
C THR A 148 -27.58 -24.31 7.98
N PRO A 149 -26.78 -24.83 8.90
CA PRO A 149 -25.59 -25.58 8.56
C PRO A 149 -25.93 -26.98 8.15
N THR A 150 -25.89 -27.29 6.87
CA THR A 150 -25.93 -28.68 6.39
C THR A 150 -24.90 -28.84 5.30
N ASP A 151 -24.12 -29.88 5.50
CA ASP A 151 -23.28 -30.66 4.59
C ASP A 151 -21.80 -30.37 4.55
N LEU A 152 -21.15 -31.42 5.00
CA LEU A 152 -19.72 -31.75 4.86
C LEU A 152 -19.23 -31.49 3.45
N ALA A 153 -18.16 -30.69 3.37
CA ALA A 153 -17.48 -30.36 2.12
C ALA A 153 -16.99 -31.64 1.41
N PRO A 154 -17.19 -31.76 0.11
CA PRO A 154 -16.53 -32.77 -0.69
C PRO A 154 -15.02 -32.53 -0.73
N LEU A 155 -14.26 -33.61 -0.84
CA LEU A 155 -12.82 -33.68 -0.95
C LEU A 155 -12.29 -32.61 -1.90
N ARG A 156 -11.26 -31.87 -1.45
CA ARG A 156 -10.54 -30.88 -2.24
C ARG A 156 -10.19 -31.45 -3.62
N GLU A 157 -10.70 -30.82 -4.65
CA GLU A 157 -10.17 -30.97 -5.99
C GLU A 157 -8.68 -30.60 -6.04
N PRO A 158 -7.88 -31.20 -6.91
CA PRO A 158 -6.50 -30.80 -7.09
C PRO A 158 -6.45 -29.31 -7.46
N PRO A 159 -5.41 -28.56 -7.04
CA PRO A 159 -5.33 -27.14 -7.31
C PRO A 159 -5.53 -26.87 -8.81
N ALA A 160 -6.50 -26.02 -9.12
CA ALA A 160 -6.74 -25.57 -10.48
C ALA A 160 -5.44 -25.02 -11.08
N ALA A 161 -5.23 -25.25 -12.37
CA ALA A 161 -4.11 -24.66 -13.08
C ALA A 161 -4.06 -23.14 -12.81
N PRO A 162 -2.86 -22.54 -12.66
CA PRO A 162 -2.73 -21.12 -12.30
C PRO A 162 -3.55 -20.27 -13.28
N GLN A 163 -4.47 -19.50 -12.73
CA GLN A 163 -5.29 -18.58 -13.53
C GLN A 163 -4.41 -17.44 -14.00
N VAL A 164 -4.26 -17.30 -15.31
CA VAL A 164 -3.54 -16.16 -15.92
C VAL A 164 -4.31 -14.88 -15.64
N ALA A 165 -3.65 -13.82 -15.23
CA ALA A 165 -4.28 -12.52 -15.10
C ALA A 165 -4.75 -12.04 -16.49
N THR A 166 -6.05 -11.85 -16.62
CA THR A 166 -6.68 -11.36 -17.85
C THR A 166 -6.98 -9.87 -17.81
N HIS A 167 -6.65 -9.20 -16.70
CA HIS A 167 -6.99 -7.81 -16.44
C HIS A 167 -5.81 -7.05 -15.85
N ASN A 168 -5.81 -5.75 -16.09
CA ASN A 168 -4.87 -4.82 -15.49
C ASN A 168 -4.98 -4.84 -13.96
N PHE A 169 -3.84 -4.77 -13.29
CA PHE A 169 -3.75 -4.69 -11.84
C PHE A 169 -4.50 -3.48 -11.28
N ARG A 170 -5.15 -3.68 -10.15
CA ARG A 170 -5.87 -2.62 -9.42
C ARG A 170 -5.35 -2.54 -7.99
N PHE A 171 -5.04 -1.33 -7.56
CA PHE A 171 -4.62 -1.08 -6.19
C PHE A 171 -5.74 -1.40 -5.19
N SER A 172 -5.36 -2.05 -4.10
CA SER A 172 -6.16 -2.17 -2.88
C SER A 172 -5.29 -1.85 -1.67
N GLU A 173 -5.85 -1.20 -0.68
CA GLU A 173 -5.16 -0.89 0.58
C GLU A 173 -4.77 -2.15 1.36
N ASP A 174 -5.47 -3.26 1.11
CA ASP A 174 -5.16 -4.57 1.72
C ASP A 174 -3.85 -5.21 1.23
N TYR A 175 -3.21 -4.66 0.18
CA TYR A 175 -2.05 -5.31 -0.45
C TYR A 175 -0.70 -4.95 0.16
N ASP A 176 -0.64 -3.96 1.07
CA ASP A 176 0.60 -3.47 1.69
C ASP A 176 1.73 -3.27 0.66
N LEU A 177 1.47 -2.38 -0.31
CA LEU A 177 2.37 -2.17 -1.44
C LEU A 177 3.53 -1.23 -1.14
N TYR A 178 3.40 -0.37 -0.14
CA TYR A 178 4.35 0.69 0.17
C TYR A 178 4.92 0.54 1.59
N PRO A 179 5.63 -0.56 1.87
CA PRO A 179 6.22 -0.75 3.18
C PRO A 179 7.30 0.30 3.41
N SER A 180 7.42 0.77 4.64
CA SER A 180 8.57 1.57 5.07
C SER A 180 9.75 0.66 5.44
N GLY A 181 10.94 1.26 5.50
CA GLY A 181 12.17 0.59 5.82
C GLY A 181 12.94 0.03 4.62
N ALA A 182 14.21 0.45 4.51
CA ALA A 182 15.08 0.11 3.40
C ALA A 182 15.24 -1.40 3.17
N LYS A 183 15.38 -2.18 4.24
CA LYS A 183 15.50 -3.65 4.15
C LYS A 183 14.22 -4.32 3.66
N THR A 184 13.06 -3.80 4.02
CA THR A 184 11.77 -4.32 3.57
C THR A 184 11.53 -3.98 2.09
N LYS A 185 11.79 -2.74 1.67
CA LYS A 185 11.80 -2.31 0.26
C LYS A 185 12.71 -3.21 -0.58
N TYR A 186 13.94 -3.44 -0.09
CA TYR A 186 14.90 -4.34 -0.74
C TYR A 186 14.33 -5.76 -0.93
N LYS A 187 13.81 -6.36 0.15
CA LYS A 187 13.25 -7.73 0.11
C LYS A 187 12.10 -7.84 -0.89
N ASN A 188 11.20 -6.85 -0.91
CA ASN A 188 10.09 -6.80 -1.84
C ASN A 188 10.58 -6.68 -3.29
N ASN A 189 11.56 -5.82 -3.56
CA ASN A 189 12.16 -5.70 -4.89
C ASN A 189 12.80 -7.02 -5.35
N VAL A 190 13.58 -7.66 -4.51
CA VAL A 190 14.23 -8.94 -4.83
C VAL A 190 13.19 -10.03 -5.08
N MET A 191 12.13 -10.09 -4.26
CA MET A 191 11.03 -11.06 -4.43
C MET A 191 10.33 -10.86 -5.77
N ALA A 192 9.98 -9.61 -6.10
CA ALA A 192 9.35 -9.26 -7.38
C ALA A 192 10.24 -9.60 -8.58
N ILE A 193 11.54 -9.32 -8.50
CA ILE A 193 12.48 -9.65 -9.59
C ILE A 193 12.63 -11.15 -9.76
N LYS A 194 12.75 -11.92 -8.67
CA LYS A 194 12.81 -13.39 -8.74
C LYS A 194 11.57 -13.96 -9.39
N LEU A 195 10.40 -13.48 -8.99
CA LEU A 195 9.12 -13.89 -9.59
C LEU A 195 9.03 -13.50 -11.06
N LEU A 196 9.38 -12.26 -11.42
CA LEU A 196 9.41 -11.81 -12.81
C LEU A 196 10.27 -12.75 -13.68
N LYS A 197 11.50 -13.05 -13.25
CA LYS A 197 12.41 -13.95 -13.98
C LYS A 197 11.86 -15.37 -14.12
N GLN A 198 11.14 -15.86 -13.11
CA GLN A 198 10.45 -17.14 -13.18
C GLN A 198 9.32 -17.13 -14.22
N ILE A 199 8.43 -16.11 -14.18
CA ILE A 199 7.33 -15.94 -15.14
C ILE A 199 7.87 -15.90 -16.59
N GLU A 200 8.95 -15.16 -16.81
CA GLU A 200 9.59 -15.03 -18.12
C GLU A 200 10.21 -16.35 -18.58
N LEU A 201 10.86 -17.10 -17.69
CA LEU A 201 11.40 -18.43 -17.99
C LEU A 201 10.31 -19.41 -18.39
N GLU A 202 9.16 -19.36 -17.71
CA GLU A 202 7.98 -20.18 -17.97
C GLU A 202 7.18 -19.68 -19.19
N LYS A 203 7.53 -18.52 -19.75
CA LYS A 203 6.87 -17.88 -20.92
C LYS A 203 5.36 -17.71 -20.74
N ARG A 204 4.97 -17.27 -19.57
CA ARG A 204 3.56 -17.00 -19.22
C ARG A 204 3.38 -15.58 -18.72
N THR A 205 2.15 -15.21 -18.44
CA THR A 205 1.80 -13.97 -17.73
C THR A 205 1.61 -14.25 -16.23
N ALA A 206 1.67 -13.21 -15.43
CA ALA A 206 1.43 -13.29 -13.99
C ALA A 206 -0.01 -13.71 -13.69
N THR A 207 -0.22 -14.41 -12.57
CA THR A 207 -1.56 -14.60 -11.98
C THR A 207 -1.96 -13.35 -11.18
N PRO A 208 -3.25 -13.20 -10.79
CA PRO A 208 -3.66 -12.08 -9.94
C PRO A 208 -2.89 -12.00 -8.62
N GLU A 209 -2.58 -13.12 -7.99
CA GLU A 209 -1.79 -13.20 -6.75
C GLU A 209 -0.33 -12.82 -6.99
N GLU A 210 0.24 -13.22 -8.13
CA GLU A 210 1.58 -12.83 -8.54
C GLU A 210 1.67 -11.35 -8.90
N GLN A 211 0.61 -10.77 -9.46
CA GLN A 211 0.55 -9.32 -9.68
C GLN A 211 0.66 -8.53 -8.38
N ILE A 212 0.08 -9.01 -7.27
CA ILE A 212 0.24 -8.37 -5.95
C ILE A 212 1.71 -8.38 -5.51
N ILE A 213 2.43 -9.49 -5.72
CA ILE A 213 3.85 -9.60 -5.39
C ILE A 213 4.69 -8.66 -6.28
N LEU A 214 4.40 -8.63 -7.59
CA LEU A 214 5.08 -7.74 -8.53
C LEU A 214 4.81 -6.27 -8.23
N ALA A 215 3.59 -5.92 -7.79
CA ALA A 215 3.21 -4.56 -7.43
C ALA A 215 3.92 -4.03 -6.17
N ARG A 216 4.49 -4.91 -5.35
CA ARG A 216 5.34 -4.53 -4.20
C ARG A 216 6.75 -4.09 -4.61
N TYR A 217 7.10 -4.13 -5.89
CA TYR A 217 8.33 -3.55 -6.37
C TYR A 217 8.24 -2.02 -6.34
N VAL A 218 9.06 -1.39 -5.53
CA VAL A 218 9.07 0.06 -5.31
C VAL A 218 10.30 0.76 -5.89
N GLY A 219 11.08 0.07 -6.73
CA GLY A 219 12.31 0.62 -7.30
C GLY A 219 13.45 0.72 -6.29
N TRP A 220 14.50 1.44 -6.67
CA TRP A 220 15.74 1.50 -5.89
C TRP A 220 15.99 2.87 -5.25
N GLY A 221 15.00 3.77 -5.27
CA GLY A 221 15.08 5.07 -4.62
C GLY A 221 15.37 4.90 -3.12
N GLY A 222 16.42 5.58 -2.63
CA GLY A 222 16.86 5.46 -1.24
C GLY A 222 17.58 4.15 -0.86
N LEU A 223 17.85 3.23 -1.81
CA LEU A 223 18.49 1.94 -1.55
C LEU A 223 19.97 1.86 -2.04
N ALA A 224 20.69 2.98 -2.04
CA ALA A 224 22.08 3.05 -2.50
C ALA A 224 23.02 2.07 -1.75
N ASN A 225 22.75 1.79 -0.47
CA ASN A 225 23.53 0.86 0.34
C ASN A 225 23.51 -0.56 -0.20
N ALA A 226 22.44 -1.01 -0.82
CA ALA A 226 22.35 -2.33 -1.45
C ALA A 226 23.32 -2.52 -2.63
N PHE A 227 23.82 -1.42 -3.20
CA PHE A 227 24.76 -1.40 -4.32
C PHE A 227 26.22 -1.12 -3.90
N SER A 228 26.46 -0.94 -2.60
CA SER A 228 27.80 -0.62 -2.06
C SER A 228 28.45 -1.87 -1.47
N SER A 229 29.66 -2.20 -1.97
CA SER A 229 30.48 -3.29 -1.40
C SER A 229 31.05 -2.98 -0.01
N THR A 230 30.91 -1.75 0.46
CA THR A 230 31.47 -1.27 1.72
C THR A 230 30.42 -0.84 2.75
N ALA A 231 29.14 -0.91 2.38
CA ALA A 231 28.05 -0.56 3.28
C ALA A 231 27.88 -1.63 4.38
N SER A 232 28.12 -1.23 5.62
CA SER A 232 27.99 -2.14 6.76
C SER A 232 26.54 -2.60 6.92
N GLY A 233 26.35 -3.92 7.14
CA GLY A 233 25.03 -4.51 7.30
C GLY A 233 24.28 -4.76 5.99
N TRP A 234 24.91 -4.50 4.80
CA TRP A 234 24.34 -4.73 3.48
C TRP A 234 25.15 -5.72 2.61
N GLU A 235 26.11 -6.40 3.21
CA GLU A 235 27.04 -7.28 2.52
C GLU A 235 26.32 -8.43 1.80
N ASN A 236 25.33 -9.03 2.45
CA ASN A 236 24.56 -10.13 1.87
C ASN A 236 23.67 -9.66 0.71
N GLU A 237 23.00 -8.54 0.88
CA GLU A 237 22.13 -7.93 -0.13
C GLU A 237 22.93 -7.50 -1.36
N TYR A 238 24.12 -6.91 -1.15
CA TYR A 238 25.02 -6.58 -2.24
C TYR A 238 25.40 -7.81 -3.07
N GLN A 239 25.79 -8.93 -2.42
CA GLN A 239 26.13 -10.17 -3.10
C GLN A 239 24.91 -10.80 -3.80
N GLU A 240 23.74 -10.76 -3.16
CA GLU A 240 22.51 -11.27 -3.73
C GLU A 240 22.14 -10.50 -5.01
N LEU A 241 22.18 -9.16 -5.01
CA LEU A 241 21.93 -8.36 -6.21
C LEU A 241 22.91 -8.66 -7.33
N LYS A 242 24.20 -8.80 -7.01
CA LYS A 242 25.24 -9.17 -7.99
C LYS A 242 24.96 -10.51 -8.65
N SER A 243 24.38 -11.46 -7.93
CA SER A 243 24.04 -12.78 -8.47
C SER A 243 22.69 -12.81 -9.20
N LEU A 244 21.76 -11.94 -8.79
CA LEU A 244 20.38 -11.90 -9.30
C LEU A 244 20.27 -11.13 -10.61
N LEU A 245 21.01 -10.02 -10.74
CA LEU A 245 20.93 -9.09 -11.85
C LEU A 245 22.05 -9.32 -12.85
N THR A 246 21.74 -9.13 -14.14
CA THR A 246 22.77 -9.00 -15.16
C THR A 246 23.55 -7.70 -14.96
N ASP A 247 24.73 -7.58 -15.56
CA ASP A 247 25.53 -6.34 -15.44
C ASP A 247 24.78 -5.10 -15.94
N VAL A 248 23.92 -5.26 -16.95
CA VAL A 248 23.11 -4.17 -17.50
C VAL A 248 22.00 -3.80 -16.52
N GLU A 249 21.26 -4.78 -16.01
CA GLU A 249 20.20 -4.57 -15.01
C GLU A 249 20.78 -3.96 -13.72
N TYR A 250 21.94 -4.47 -13.27
CA TYR A 250 22.60 -3.95 -12.08
C TYR A 250 22.99 -2.48 -12.22
N LYS A 251 23.58 -2.09 -13.36
CA LYS A 251 23.93 -0.69 -13.61
C LYS A 251 22.72 0.22 -13.70
N ALA A 252 21.66 -0.23 -14.37
CA ALA A 252 20.40 0.52 -14.47
C ALA A 252 19.77 0.72 -13.07
N ALA A 253 19.67 -0.34 -12.28
CA ALA A 253 19.15 -0.30 -10.92
C ALA A 253 20.00 0.64 -10.02
N MET A 254 21.32 0.54 -10.05
CA MET A 254 22.20 1.41 -9.30
C MET A 254 22.02 2.89 -9.69
N ASN A 255 21.88 3.20 -10.97
CA ASN A 255 21.67 4.58 -11.44
C ASN A 255 20.30 5.13 -11.03
N SER A 256 19.30 4.28 -10.83
CA SER A 256 17.95 4.69 -10.44
C SER A 256 17.80 4.99 -8.93
N THR A 257 18.82 4.73 -8.11
CA THR A 257 18.77 4.96 -6.65
C THR A 257 18.51 6.41 -6.26
N ILE A 258 18.74 7.36 -7.14
CA ILE A 258 18.55 8.80 -6.93
C ILE A 258 17.33 9.37 -7.66
N THR A 259 16.65 8.59 -8.49
CA THR A 259 15.58 9.10 -9.37
C THR A 259 14.29 8.29 -9.29
N ALA A 260 14.31 7.08 -8.74
CA ALA A 260 13.14 6.20 -8.70
C ALA A 260 12.28 6.48 -7.46
N TYR A 261 11.45 7.51 -7.54
CA TYR A 261 10.44 7.83 -6.52
C TYR A 261 9.04 7.59 -7.09
N TYR A 262 8.23 6.85 -6.38
CA TYR A 262 6.88 6.49 -6.79
C TYR A 262 5.86 7.43 -6.16
N THR A 263 4.87 7.82 -6.98
CA THR A 263 3.78 8.69 -6.53
C THR A 263 2.76 7.87 -5.74
N GLU A 264 2.39 8.36 -4.58
CA GLU A 264 1.40 7.72 -3.72
C GLU A 264 0.00 7.69 -4.34
N PRO A 265 -0.78 6.62 -4.11
CA PRO A 265 -2.12 6.45 -4.67
C PRO A 265 -3.06 7.62 -4.40
N ASP A 266 -3.03 8.22 -3.22
CA ASP A 266 -3.91 9.33 -2.85
C ASP A 266 -3.63 10.59 -3.66
N LEU A 267 -2.37 10.92 -3.89
CA LEU A 267 -2.00 12.04 -4.75
C LEU A 267 -2.51 11.80 -6.18
N ILE A 268 -2.35 10.58 -6.70
CA ILE A 268 -2.81 10.21 -8.04
C ILE A 268 -4.34 10.33 -8.14
N ARG A 269 -5.08 9.89 -7.12
CA ARG A 269 -6.55 10.04 -7.07
C ARG A 269 -6.96 11.53 -7.15
N HIS A 270 -6.19 12.44 -6.52
CA HIS A 270 -6.46 13.87 -6.62
C HIS A 270 -6.21 14.42 -8.03
N ILE A 271 -5.18 13.93 -8.72
CA ILE A 271 -4.90 14.30 -10.11
C ILE A 271 -6.06 13.85 -11.01
N TYR A 272 -6.57 12.65 -10.85
CA TYR A 272 -7.73 12.17 -11.61
C TYR A 272 -8.98 12.99 -11.33
N ARG A 273 -9.26 13.38 -10.07
CA ARG A 273 -10.35 14.30 -9.74
C ARG A 273 -10.23 15.67 -10.44
N ALA A 274 -9.00 16.14 -10.66
CA ALA A 274 -8.78 17.36 -11.43
C ALA A 274 -9.11 17.15 -12.91
N LEU A 275 -8.74 16.03 -13.53
CA LEU A 275 -9.10 15.69 -14.90
C LEU A 275 -10.63 15.61 -15.10
N GLU A 276 -11.34 14.99 -14.14
CA GLU A 276 -12.81 14.97 -14.14
C GLU A 276 -13.39 16.38 -14.15
N ARG A 277 -12.87 17.28 -13.30
CA ARG A 277 -13.31 18.69 -13.26
C ARG A 277 -13.00 19.46 -14.54
N PHE A 278 -11.96 19.07 -15.28
CA PHE A 278 -11.67 19.61 -16.60
C PHE A 278 -12.55 19.03 -17.71
N GLY A 279 -13.45 18.10 -17.36
CA GLY A 279 -14.40 17.50 -18.29
C GLY A 279 -13.81 16.34 -19.11
N PHE A 280 -12.70 15.73 -18.68
CA PHE A 280 -12.21 14.54 -19.35
C PHE A 280 -13.14 13.35 -19.05
N GLU A 281 -13.59 12.72 -20.12
CA GLU A 281 -14.37 11.49 -20.09
C GLU A 281 -13.55 10.37 -20.75
N GLY A 282 -13.46 9.23 -20.06
CA GLY A 282 -12.79 8.05 -20.59
C GLY A 282 -13.60 7.36 -21.70
N GLY A 283 -13.05 6.27 -22.23
CA GLY A 283 -13.74 5.45 -23.21
C GLY A 283 -12.80 4.81 -24.24
N PRO A 284 -13.31 3.91 -25.10
CA PRO A 284 -12.48 3.07 -25.99
C PRO A 284 -11.71 3.85 -27.06
N ASP A 285 -12.13 5.08 -27.35
CA ASP A 285 -11.45 5.96 -28.29
C ASP A 285 -10.48 6.93 -27.61
N ARG A 286 -10.45 6.93 -26.27
CA ARG A 286 -9.55 7.79 -25.49
C ARG A 286 -8.21 7.12 -25.26
N LYS A 287 -7.14 7.91 -25.33
CA LYS A 287 -5.77 7.48 -25.14
C LYS A 287 -5.12 8.24 -23.98
N ILE A 288 -4.60 7.50 -23.01
CA ILE A 288 -3.91 8.04 -21.84
C ILE A 288 -2.46 7.57 -21.90
N LEU A 289 -1.51 8.49 -21.79
CA LEU A 289 -0.08 8.21 -21.76
C LEU A 289 0.52 8.56 -20.39
N ASP A 290 1.32 7.65 -19.86
CA ASP A 290 2.29 7.93 -18.79
C ASP A 290 3.71 7.81 -19.37
N PRO A 291 4.45 8.94 -19.55
CA PRO A 291 5.75 8.94 -20.22
C PRO A 291 6.92 8.50 -19.32
N GLY A 292 6.67 8.25 -18.04
CA GLY A 292 7.65 7.75 -17.06
C GLY A 292 6.96 6.88 -16.03
N MET A 293 6.30 5.82 -16.53
CA MET A 293 5.25 5.12 -15.80
C MET A 293 5.71 4.35 -14.55
N GLY A 294 6.99 4.08 -14.41
CA GLY A 294 7.45 3.18 -13.36
C GLY A 294 6.77 1.82 -13.46
N THR A 295 6.29 1.32 -12.34
CA THR A 295 5.44 0.11 -12.29
C THR A 295 3.97 0.38 -12.66
N GLY A 296 3.59 1.62 -13.00
CA GLY A 296 2.24 1.97 -13.43
C GLY A 296 1.28 2.37 -12.30
N ASN A 297 1.78 3.04 -11.27
CA ASN A 297 0.96 3.48 -10.14
C ASN A 297 -0.26 4.31 -10.57
N PHE A 298 -0.10 5.16 -11.59
CA PHE A 298 -1.22 5.92 -12.14
C PHE A 298 -2.33 5.00 -12.65
N TYR A 299 -1.99 3.89 -13.28
CA TYR A 299 -2.99 2.95 -13.83
C TYR A 299 -3.61 2.07 -12.73
N SER A 300 -2.90 1.84 -11.62
CA SER A 300 -3.40 1.03 -10.52
C SER A 300 -4.65 1.61 -9.86
N VAL A 301 -4.78 2.94 -9.83
CA VAL A 301 -5.90 3.69 -9.24
C VAL A 301 -6.76 4.43 -10.27
N LEU A 302 -6.69 4.00 -11.55
CA LEU A 302 -7.48 4.59 -12.63
C LEU A 302 -8.98 4.57 -12.28
N PRO A 303 -9.69 5.71 -12.27
CA PRO A 303 -11.11 5.78 -11.96
C PRO A 303 -11.96 4.91 -12.89
N GLU A 304 -13.11 4.43 -12.39
CA GLU A 304 -14.00 3.55 -13.14
C GLU A 304 -14.44 4.16 -14.46
N GLN A 305 -14.77 5.46 -14.47
CA GLN A 305 -15.18 6.18 -15.67
C GLN A 305 -14.07 6.33 -16.73
N PHE A 306 -12.80 6.13 -16.35
CA PHE A 306 -11.68 6.15 -17.30
C PHE A 306 -11.26 4.75 -17.75
N GLN A 307 -11.84 3.71 -17.14
CA GLN A 307 -11.66 2.34 -17.58
C GLN A 307 -12.20 2.16 -19.00
N GLY A 308 -11.53 1.32 -19.79
CA GLY A 308 -11.83 1.17 -21.21
C GLY A 308 -11.08 2.16 -22.11
N SER A 309 -10.40 3.18 -21.55
CA SER A 309 -9.43 3.98 -22.32
C SER A 309 -8.20 3.15 -22.67
N LYS A 310 -7.58 3.46 -23.80
CA LYS A 310 -6.32 2.84 -24.23
C LYS A 310 -5.18 3.43 -23.42
N LEU A 311 -4.46 2.57 -22.70
CA LEU A 311 -3.36 2.95 -21.83
C LEU A 311 -2.03 2.75 -22.56
N PHE A 312 -1.17 3.76 -22.51
CA PHE A 312 0.18 3.75 -23.07
C PHE A 312 1.18 4.13 -21.99
N GLY A 313 2.26 3.37 -21.90
CA GLY A 313 3.31 3.65 -20.93
C GLY A 313 4.70 3.63 -21.56
N VAL A 314 5.58 4.47 -21.04
CA VAL A 314 7.00 4.44 -21.39
C VAL A 314 7.80 4.29 -20.10
N GLU A 315 8.74 3.36 -20.09
CA GLU A 315 9.62 3.13 -18.95
C GLU A 315 11.05 2.84 -19.44
N LEU A 316 12.02 3.55 -18.90
CA LEU A 316 13.42 3.41 -19.27
C LEU A 316 14.05 2.17 -18.63
N ASP A 317 13.76 1.92 -17.35
CA ASP A 317 14.34 0.77 -16.63
C ASP A 317 13.70 -0.54 -17.09
N SER A 318 14.54 -1.48 -17.51
CA SER A 318 14.04 -2.71 -18.11
C SER A 318 13.33 -3.63 -17.11
N ILE A 319 13.75 -3.67 -15.85
CA ILE A 319 13.10 -4.50 -14.82
C ILE A 319 11.72 -3.91 -14.51
N THR A 320 11.68 -2.62 -14.23
CA THR A 320 10.46 -1.88 -13.93
C THR A 320 9.45 -2.00 -15.07
N GLY A 321 9.87 -1.80 -16.31
CA GLY A 321 8.99 -1.91 -17.48
C GLY A 321 8.48 -3.33 -17.74
N ARG A 322 9.30 -4.36 -17.47
CA ARG A 322 8.87 -5.77 -17.58
C ARG A 322 7.87 -6.14 -16.49
N ILE A 323 8.06 -5.63 -15.26
CA ILE A 323 7.06 -5.73 -14.18
C ILE A 323 5.76 -5.05 -14.61
N ALA A 324 5.83 -3.83 -15.11
CA ALA A 324 4.65 -3.10 -15.57
C ALA A 324 3.86 -3.86 -16.64
N LYS A 325 4.53 -4.54 -17.59
CA LYS A 325 3.87 -5.41 -18.58
C LYS A 325 3.12 -6.59 -17.97
N GLN A 326 3.58 -7.12 -16.85
CA GLN A 326 2.87 -8.18 -16.12
C GLN A 326 1.68 -7.63 -15.32
N LEU A 327 1.78 -6.39 -14.86
CA LEU A 327 0.71 -5.72 -14.10
C LEU A 327 -0.39 -5.19 -15.02
N TYR A 328 -0.04 -4.76 -16.24
CA TYR A 328 -1.00 -4.12 -17.18
C TYR A 328 -0.93 -4.79 -18.56
N PRO A 329 -1.43 -6.03 -18.67
CA PRO A 329 -1.40 -6.77 -19.93
C PRO A 329 -2.21 -6.10 -21.07
N ASP A 330 -3.19 -5.25 -20.73
CA ASP A 330 -4.02 -4.52 -21.71
C ASP A 330 -3.41 -3.16 -22.12
N ALA A 331 -2.27 -2.77 -21.55
CA ALA A 331 -1.60 -1.52 -21.88
C ALA A 331 -0.49 -1.71 -22.93
N ASP A 332 -0.31 -0.70 -23.78
CA ASP A 332 0.82 -0.65 -24.71
C ASP A 332 2.04 0.00 -24.01
N ILE A 333 2.98 -0.84 -23.56
CA ILE A 333 4.13 -0.41 -22.77
C ILE A 333 5.40 -0.54 -23.57
N SER A 334 6.08 0.59 -23.80
CA SER A 334 7.40 0.69 -24.44
C SER A 334 8.49 0.76 -23.38
N ILE A 335 9.45 -0.18 -23.43
CA ILE A 335 10.62 -0.18 -22.54
C ILE A 335 11.77 0.51 -23.27
N THR A 336 11.82 1.83 -23.13
CA THR A 336 12.82 2.68 -23.81
C THR A 336 12.80 4.08 -23.18
N GLY A 337 13.77 4.94 -23.54
CA GLY A 337 13.67 6.37 -23.24
C GLY A 337 12.55 7.02 -24.03
N TYR A 338 11.89 8.01 -23.44
CA TYR A 338 10.78 8.72 -24.08
C TYR A 338 11.21 9.36 -25.41
N GLU A 339 12.42 9.87 -25.51
CA GLU A 339 13.01 10.47 -26.71
C GLU A 339 13.17 9.49 -27.89
N ALA A 340 13.15 8.19 -27.62
CA ALA A 340 13.22 7.15 -28.65
C ALA A 340 11.85 6.64 -29.10
N THR A 341 10.76 7.13 -28.48
CA THR A 341 9.40 6.77 -28.89
C THR A 341 9.05 7.45 -30.23
N LYS A 342 8.09 6.86 -30.94
CA LYS A 342 7.63 7.38 -32.25
C LYS A 342 6.13 7.68 -32.20
N PHE A 343 5.69 8.35 -31.15
CA PHE A 343 4.30 8.80 -31.08
C PHE A 343 4.07 9.95 -32.05
N GLU A 344 2.93 9.93 -32.72
CA GLU A 344 2.50 11.04 -33.57
C GLU A 344 2.09 12.24 -32.74
N ASP A 345 2.26 13.45 -33.27
CA ASP A 345 1.80 14.67 -32.63
C ASP A 345 0.29 14.64 -32.37
N ASN A 346 -0.13 15.10 -31.20
CA ASN A 346 -1.55 15.16 -30.79
C ASN A 346 -2.25 13.78 -30.75
N SER A 347 -1.51 12.69 -30.54
CA SER A 347 -2.08 11.34 -30.54
C SER A 347 -2.70 10.91 -29.21
N PHE A 348 -2.56 11.68 -28.14
CA PHE A 348 -3.09 11.37 -26.82
C PHE A 348 -4.07 12.43 -26.34
N ASP A 349 -5.15 11.98 -25.69
CA ASP A 349 -6.14 12.87 -25.05
C ASP A 349 -5.64 13.38 -23.70
N VAL A 350 -4.89 12.55 -22.98
CA VAL A 350 -4.29 12.87 -21.69
C VAL A 350 -2.87 12.34 -21.61
N ILE A 351 -1.97 13.16 -21.13
CA ILE A 351 -0.62 12.77 -20.73
C ILE A 351 -0.48 13.13 -19.25
N LEU A 352 -0.17 12.15 -18.43
CA LEU A 352 -0.02 12.32 -16.98
C LEU A 352 1.07 11.40 -16.45
N GLY A 353 1.79 11.83 -15.44
CA GLY A 353 2.88 11.05 -14.84
C GLY A 353 3.71 11.91 -13.90
N ASN A 354 4.58 11.28 -13.16
CA ASN A 354 5.61 11.94 -12.37
C ASN A 354 6.97 11.77 -13.08
N ILE A 355 7.36 12.79 -13.85
CA ILE A 355 8.60 12.73 -14.63
C ILE A 355 9.79 13.01 -13.71
N PRO A 356 10.90 12.24 -13.79
CA PRO A 356 12.09 12.49 -13.00
C PRO A 356 12.64 13.92 -13.20
N PHE A 357 12.85 14.65 -12.10
CA PHE A 357 13.31 16.04 -12.12
C PHE A 357 14.85 16.19 -12.18
N ASN A 358 15.57 15.15 -12.54
CA ASN A 358 17.03 15.25 -12.50
C ASN A 358 17.55 16.09 -13.64
N SER A 359 18.44 17.04 -13.33
CA SER A 359 19.14 17.83 -14.35
C SER A 359 20.03 16.88 -15.16
N VAL A 360 19.59 16.58 -16.38
CA VAL A 360 20.44 15.96 -17.39
C VAL A 360 21.53 16.96 -17.73
N LYS A 361 22.78 16.63 -17.41
CA LYS A 361 23.96 17.37 -17.91
C LYS A 361 24.28 16.90 -19.32
#